data_870890c9a663ad01c4f6c1974ae6372a
#
_entry.id   870890c9a663ad01c4f6c1974ae6372a
#
_cell.length_a   1.000
_cell.length_b   1.000
_cell.length_c   1.000
_cell.angle_alpha   90.00
_cell.angle_beta   90.00
_cell.angle_gamma   90.00
#
_symmetry.space_group_name_H-M   'P 1'
#
loop_
_entity.id
_entity.type
_entity.pdbx_description
1 polymer ?
#
loop_
_entity_poly.entity_id
_entity_poly.type
_entity_poly.pdbx_seq_one_letter_code
_entity_poly.pdbx_strand_id
1 'polypeptide(L)'
;SAASDVYKRQGYSVQKHHVEVLPEIRKPNKERGRRWLVADSIEGWADAVKVLVKSYFFGGSKIEFDFSDIRPKGARLVTSGGKAPGPQPLKECLIKLEGILDSKEDGQKLRPIEVHDMVCHIADAVLAGGIRRAALISLFSASDDEMISCKSGAWWETNPQRGRANNSVSLMRHKVSKDYFMDLWKRIEASGAGEPGIYLSNDKDWGTNPCCEIALRPFQFCNLTEVNVSNVVSQEDYEARVRAASFIGTLQAGYTNFHYLRPIWQRTTEKDALVGISMTGIGSGAVLKLDMKAAAKVVKEENKRTAELLKINPAARTTTVKPAGTTSLTLGTSSGIHAWHNEYYIRRVRVGKNESIYAHLKQYHPELVEDEYFRPHDTAVIGIPQKSPEGSILRNESPIQLLERVKKVQQEWIKPGHRSGSNAHNVSATISIREHEWPAVGEWMWENREHYNGLSVLPYDGGTYIQAPFEDCTEEKYDELMESLKDVDLSKIVEVDDNTDLSGEVACAGGACEVVMA
;
A
#
# COMPACT_ATOMS: atom_id res chain seq x y z
N SER A 1 -12.84 -0.29 11.30
CA SER A 1 -14.08 -0.88 10.75
C SER A 1 -13.95 -1.04 9.24
N ALA A 2 -14.68 -2.00 8.63
CA ALA A 2 -14.63 -2.27 7.19
C ALA A 2 -14.87 -1.00 6.34
N ALA A 3 -15.74 -0.09 6.76
CA ALA A 3 -15.98 1.18 6.07
C ALA A 3 -14.74 2.10 6.02
N SER A 4 -13.90 2.09 7.04
CA SER A 4 -12.67 2.91 7.05
C SER A 4 -11.60 2.36 6.12
N ASP A 5 -11.61 1.05 5.82
CA ASP A 5 -10.62 0.43 4.94
C ASP A 5 -10.97 0.59 3.46
N VAL A 6 -12.25 0.78 3.13
CA VAL A 6 -12.72 1.02 1.76
C VAL A 6 -12.12 2.26 1.12
N TYR A 7 -11.88 3.31 1.90
CA TYR A 7 -11.31 4.57 1.41
C TYR A 7 -9.80 4.68 1.61
N LYS A 8 -9.16 3.68 2.24
CA LYS A 8 -7.77 3.77 2.68
C LYS A 8 -6.76 3.02 1.82
N ARG A 9 -7.17 1.91 1.15
CA ARG A 9 -6.26 1.07 0.37
C ARG A 9 -6.97 0.53 -0.86
N GLN A 10 -6.93 1.27 -1.96
CA GLN A 10 -7.68 0.92 -3.17
C GLN A 10 -6.81 0.81 -4.41
N GLY A 11 -7.09 -0.23 -5.21
CA GLY A 11 -6.77 -0.22 -6.62
C GLY A 11 -7.92 0.41 -7.40
N TYR A 12 -7.58 1.20 -8.40
CA TYR A 12 -8.56 1.76 -9.33
C TYR A 12 -8.02 1.75 -10.75
N SER A 13 -8.92 1.83 -11.71
CA SER A 13 -8.56 1.79 -13.12
C SER A 13 -8.90 3.11 -13.80
N VAL A 14 -7.92 3.68 -14.47
CA VAL A 14 -8.07 4.75 -15.45
C VAL A 14 -7.75 4.25 -16.87
N GLN A 15 -7.90 2.94 -17.12
CA GLN A 15 -7.78 2.40 -18.48
C GLN A 15 -8.79 3.10 -19.40
N LYS A 16 -8.40 3.33 -20.64
CA LYS A 16 -9.20 4.10 -21.61
C LYS A 16 -10.64 3.61 -21.70
N HIS A 17 -10.86 2.29 -21.80
CA HIS A 17 -12.21 1.72 -21.89
C HIS A 17 -13.06 1.93 -20.63
N HIS A 18 -12.46 2.17 -19.46
CA HIS A 18 -13.19 2.53 -18.24
C HIS A 18 -13.49 4.03 -18.16
N VAL A 19 -12.59 4.87 -18.63
CA VAL A 19 -12.79 6.33 -18.62
C VAL A 19 -13.74 6.77 -19.74
N GLU A 20 -13.67 6.15 -20.91
CA GLU A 20 -14.54 6.45 -22.05
C GLU A 20 -16.04 6.29 -21.78
N VAL A 21 -16.43 5.46 -20.80
CA VAL A 21 -17.84 5.29 -20.42
C VAL A 21 -18.33 6.36 -19.44
N LEU A 22 -17.46 7.25 -18.94
CA LEU A 22 -17.90 8.36 -18.11
C LEU A 22 -18.75 9.35 -18.94
N PRO A 23 -19.72 10.02 -18.30
CA PRO A 23 -20.51 11.06 -18.97
C PRO A 23 -19.65 12.20 -19.49
N GLU A 24 -20.14 12.88 -20.50
CA GLU A 24 -19.62 14.17 -20.92
C GLU A 24 -19.85 15.24 -19.87
N ILE A 25 -18.99 16.25 -19.83
CA ILE A 25 -19.15 17.39 -18.93
C ILE A 25 -20.34 18.23 -19.39
N ARG A 26 -21.15 18.63 -18.42
CA ARG A 26 -22.25 19.58 -18.51
C ARG A 26 -22.13 20.53 -17.33
N LYS A 27 -21.52 21.68 -17.56
CA LYS A 27 -21.23 22.63 -16.48
C LYS A 27 -22.49 23.06 -15.75
N PRO A 28 -22.46 23.21 -14.43
CA PRO A 28 -23.60 23.73 -13.68
C PRO A 28 -23.83 25.22 -13.99
N ASN A 29 -25.08 25.65 -13.92
CA ASN A 29 -25.42 27.07 -14.05
C ASN A 29 -24.88 27.86 -12.83
N LYS A 30 -23.92 28.75 -13.08
CA LYS A 30 -23.26 29.55 -12.03
C LYS A 30 -24.18 30.61 -11.41
N GLU A 31 -25.27 31.00 -12.09
CA GLU A 31 -26.26 31.95 -11.58
C GLU A 31 -27.26 31.34 -10.59
N ARG A 32 -27.30 29.99 -10.51
CA ARG A 32 -28.16 29.25 -9.59
C ARG A 32 -27.31 28.51 -8.57
N GLY A 33 -27.08 29.14 -7.42
CA GLY A 33 -26.44 28.49 -6.27
C GLY A 33 -27.38 27.54 -5.55
N ARG A 34 -26.85 26.38 -5.10
CA ARG A 34 -27.52 25.46 -4.19
C ARG A 34 -26.60 25.19 -3.00
N ARG A 35 -27.04 25.63 -1.82
CA ARG A 35 -26.33 25.31 -0.57
C ARG A 35 -26.38 23.82 -0.27
N TRP A 36 -25.23 23.24 0.08
CA TRP A 36 -25.06 21.86 0.51
C TRP A 36 -24.34 21.81 1.85
N LEU A 37 -25.09 21.46 2.91
CA LEU A 37 -24.51 21.25 4.25
C LEU A 37 -23.78 19.90 4.26
N VAL A 38 -22.49 19.90 4.62
CA VAL A 38 -21.65 18.72 4.67
C VAL A 38 -21.73 18.12 6.07
N ALA A 39 -22.25 16.90 6.18
CA ALA A 39 -22.32 16.20 7.45
C ALA A 39 -20.94 15.80 7.98
N ASP A 40 -20.76 15.83 9.30
CA ASP A 40 -19.52 15.45 10.00
C ASP A 40 -19.35 13.91 10.08
N SER A 41 -19.23 13.29 8.93
CA SER A 41 -19.04 11.84 8.78
C SER A 41 -18.29 11.52 7.48
N ILE A 42 -17.71 10.32 7.39
CA ILE A 42 -17.04 9.84 6.17
C ILE A 42 -18.01 9.86 4.99
N GLU A 43 -19.26 9.47 5.21
CA GLU A 43 -20.33 9.46 4.21
C GLU A 43 -20.68 10.88 3.77
N GLY A 44 -20.74 11.85 4.69
CA GLY A 44 -20.97 13.25 4.39
C GLY A 44 -19.87 13.85 3.50
N TRP A 45 -18.61 13.49 3.73
CA TRP A 45 -17.50 13.88 2.88
C TRP A 45 -17.58 13.24 1.50
N ALA A 46 -17.89 11.93 1.44
CA ALA A 46 -18.08 11.23 0.17
C ALA A 46 -19.27 11.79 -0.63
N ASP A 47 -20.38 12.15 0.04
CA ASP A 47 -21.53 12.77 -0.61
C ASP A 47 -21.23 14.19 -1.11
N ALA A 48 -20.35 14.97 -0.44
CA ALA A 48 -19.90 16.26 -0.93
C ALA A 48 -19.13 16.11 -2.27
N VAL A 49 -18.20 15.16 -2.36
CA VAL A 49 -17.50 14.83 -3.62
C VAL A 49 -18.50 14.39 -4.69
N LYS A 50 -19.40 13.48 -4.34
CA LYS A 50 -20.41 12.93 -5.26
C LYS A 50 -21.36 14.00 -5.81
N VAL A 51 -21.81 14.94 -4.99
CA VAL A 51 -22.73 16.01 -5.44
C VAL A 51 -22.00 17.00 -6.35
N LEU A 52 -20.73 17.32 -6.06
CA LEU A 52 -19.90 18.13 -6.93
C LEU A 52 -19.74 17.47 -8.31
N VAL A 53 -19.28 16.22 -8.37
CA VAL A 53 -19.07 15.51 -9.63
C VAL A 53 -20.40 15.36 -10.41
N LYS A 54 -21.50 15.08 -9.73
CA LYS A 54 -22.82 15.02 -10.36
C LYS A 54 -23.26 16.34 -10.97
N SER A 55 -22.98 17.47 -10.35
CA SER A 55 -23.35 18.80 -10.87
C SER A 55 -22.67 19.09 -12.20
N TYR A 56 -21.44 18.55 -12.42
CA TYR A 56 -20.71 18.69 -13.68
C TYR A 56 -21.01 17.61 -14.73
N PHE A 57 -21.50 16.46 -14.32
CA PHE A 57 -21.90 15.41 -15.30
C PHE A 57 -23.35 15.54 -15.78
N PHE A 58 -24.22 16.08 -14.96
CA PHE A 58 -25.63 16.16 -15.29
C PHE A 58 -26.17 17.60 -15.39
N GLY A 59 -25.30 18.59 -15.17
CA GLY A 59 -25.69 20.00 -15.10
C GLY A 59 -26.48 20.29 -13.81
N GLY A 60 -27.16 21.41 -13.79
CA GLY A 60 -27.97 21.85 -12.67
C GLY A 60 -27.46 23.13 -12.02
N SER A 61 -27.61 23.25 -10.70
CA SER A 61 -27.13 24.41 -9.93
C SER A 61 -25.67 24.24 -9.50
N LYS A 62 -24.94 25.33 -9.41
CA LYS A 62 -23.63 25.35 -8.76
C LYS A 62 -23.80 24.98 -7.28
N ILE A 63 -22.93 24.12 -6.76
CA ILE A 63 -22.97 23.70 -5.37
C ILE A 63 -22.13 24.67 -4.52
N GLU A 64 -22.76 25.21 -3.47
CA GLU A 64 -22.11 26.04 -2.45
C GLU A 64 -22.02 25.23 -1.17
N PHE A 65 -20.81 24.77 -0.83
CA PHE A 65 -20.61 23.89 0.32
C PHE A 65 -20.59 24.67 1.62
N ASP A 66 -21.37 24.18 2.59
CA ASP A 66 -21.37 24.65 3.96
C ASP A 66 -20.76 23.58 4.88
N PHE A 67 -19.68 23.94 5.55
CA PHE A 67 -18.87 23.07 6.39
C PHE A 67 -19.12 23.29 7.89
N SER A 68 -20.15 24.02 8.26
CA SER A 68 -20.40 24.44 9.65
C SER A 68 -20.60 23.27 10.62
N ASP A 69 -21.10 22.13 10.13
CA ASP A 69 -21.33 20.93 10.95
C ASP A 69 -20.04 20.11 11.18
N ILE A 70 -18.98 20.34 10.38
CA ILE A 70 -17.75 19.56 10.52
C ILE A 70 -17.01 20.01 11.78
N ARG A 71 -16.67 19.03 12.64
CA ARG A 71 -15.90 19.26 13.86
C ARG A 71 -14.57 19.98 13.55
N PRO A 72 -14.10 20.85 14.47
CA PRO A 72 -12.88 21.61 14.27
C PRO A 72 -11.63 20.71 14.30
N LYS A 73 -10.54 21.20 13.72
CA LYS A 73 -9.22 20.55 13.82
C LYS A 73 -8.86 20.32 15.29
N GLY A 74 -8.36 19.12 15.60
CA GLY A 74 -7.93 18.74 16.95
C GLY A 74 -9.01 18.06 17.80
N ALA A 75 -10.28 18.05 17.38
CA ALA A 75 -11.34 17.31 18.09
C ALA A 75 -11.04 15.81 18.10
N ARG A 76 -11.28 15.14 19.24
CA ARG A 76 -11.00 13.70 19.41
C ARG A 76 -11.88 12.84 18.51
N LEU A 77 -11.27 11.86 17.84
CA LEU A 77 -11.96 10.84 17.04
C LEU A 77 -12.22 9.58 17.88
N VAL A 78 -13.48 9.34 18.24
CA VAL A 78 -13.84 8.22 19.15
C VAL A 78 -13.68 6.85 18.47
N THR A 79 -14.02 6.75 17.19
CA THR A 79 -14.06 5.47 16.46
C THR A 79 -12.74 5.05 15.85
N SER A 80 -11.89 6.00 15.44
CA SER A 80 -10.62 5.72 14.74
C SER A 80 -9.39 6.06 15.58
N GLY A 81 -9.58 6.68 16.75
CA GLY A 81 -8.48 7.26 17.52
C GLY A 81 -7.90 8.53 16.87
N GLY A 82 -7.07 9.26 17.61
CA GLY A 82 -6.41 10.47 17.15
C GLY A 82 -7.33 11.70 17.07
N LYS A 83 -6.84 12.73 16.39
CA LYS A 83 -7.48 14.05 16.29
C LYS A 83 -8.08 14.28 14.90
N ALA A 84 -9.19 15.02 14.84
CA ALA A 84 -9.86 15.37 13.59
C ALA A 84 -9.02 16.38 12.78
N PRO A 85 -8.99 16.26 11.44
CA PRO A 85 -8.26 17.20 10.59
C PRO A 85 -8.98 18.54 10.41
N GLY A 86 -10.26 18.64 10.81
CA GLY A 86 -11.13 19.77 10.51
C GLY A 86 -11.61 19.79 9.05
N PRO A 87 -12.32 20.83 8.61
CA PRO A 87 -12.90 20.89 7.27
C PRO A 87 -11.91 21.21 6.15
N GLN A 88 -10.71 21.72 6.48
CA GLN A 88 -9.78 22.27 5.47
C GLN A 88 -9.35 21.25 4.40
N PRO A 89 -8.98 20.00 4.73
CA PRO A 89 -8.60 19.03 3.70
C PRO A 89 -9.71 18.76 2.67
N LEU A 90 -10.97 18.70 3.12
CA LEU A 90 -12.11 18.52 2.20
C LEU A 90 -12.34 19.76 1.34
N LYS A 91 -12.24 20.98 1.91
CA LYS A 91 -12.37 22.23 1.14
C LYS A 91 -11.35 22.28 0.00
N GLU A 92 -10.09 22.00 0.29
CA GLU A 92 -9.02 21.98 -0.71
C GLU A 92 -9.25 20.91 -1.78
N CYS A 93 -9.68 19.73 -1.37
CA CYS A 93 -10.05 18.65 -2.29
C CYS A 93 -11.15 19.12 -3.26
N LEU A 94 -12.27 19.64 -2.74
CA LEU A 94 -13.39 20.06 -3.58
C LEU A 94 -13.00 21.18 -4.55
N ILE A 95 -12.18 22.14 -4.12
CA ILE A 95 -11.65 23.22 -4.99
C ILE A 95 -10.81 22.62 -6.13
N LYS A 96 -9.92 21.69 -5.84
CA LYS A 96 -9.06 21.06 -6.85
C LYS A 96 -9.87 20.22 -7.84
N LEU A 97 -10.85 19.44 -7.34
CA LEU A 97 -11.76 18.68 -8.19
C LEU A 97 -12.60 19.60 -9.09
N GLU A 98 -13.17 20.66 -8.53
CA GLU A 98 -13.93 21.66 -9.30
C GLU A 98 -13.06 22.32 -10.38
N GLY A 99 -11.80 22.64 -10.06
CA GLY A 99 -10.84 23.20 -11.03
C GLY A 99 -10.60 22.28 -12.23
N ILE A 100 -10.45 20.98 -12.02
CA ILE A 100 -10.30 19.99 -13.11
C ILE A 100 -11.59 19.92 -13.95
N LEU A 101 -12.74 19.83 -13.31
CA LEU A 101 -14.02 19.73 -13.98
C LEU A 101 -14.37 21.02 -14.76
N ASP A 102 -14.13 22.18 -14.17
CA ASP A 102 -14.42 23.50 -14.78
C ASP A 102 -13.46 23.86 -15.93
N SER A 103 -12.28 23.22 -16.00
CA SER A 103 -11.34 23.38 -17.12
C SER A 103 -11.84 22.78 -18.44
N LYS A 104 -12.85 21.94 -18.40
CA LYS A 104 -13.45 21.29 -19.58
C LYS A 104 -14.55 22.18 -20.17
N GLU A 105 -14.77 22.05 -21.48
CA GLU A 105 -15.94 22.61 -22.14
C GLU A 105 -17.12 21.63 -22.10
N ASP A 106 -18.33 22.14 -22.23
CA ASP A 106 -19.55 21.31 -22.35
C ASP A 106 -19.43 20.33 -23.52
N GLY A 107 -19.75 19.08 -23.27
CA GLY A 107 -19.63 18.00 -24.24
C GLY A 107 -18.26 17.31 -24.27
N GLN A 108 -17.26 17.85 -23.61
CA GLN A 108 -15.95 17.18 -23.48
C GLN A 108 -15.99 16.06 -22.44
N LYS A 109 -15.11 15.10 -22.60
CA LYS A 109 -14.89 14.01 -21.62
C LYS A 109 -13.61 14.23 -20.83
N LEU A 110 -13.58 13.66 -19.64
CA LEU A 110 -12.34 13.57 -18.85
C LEU A 110 -11.35 12.61 -19.51
N ARG A 111 -10.08 12.95 -19.44
CA ARG A 111 -8.97 12.07 -19.84
C ARG A 111 -8.54 11.19 -18.67
N PRO A 112 -7.88 10.04 -18.92
CA PRO A 112 -7.37 9.16 -17.87
C PRO A 112 -6.54 9.89 -16.81
N ILE A 113 -5.63 10.78 -17.21
CA ILE A 113 -4.80 11.55 -16.28
C ILE A 113 -5.62 12.50 -15.39
N GLU A 114 -6.68 13.10 -15.91
CA GLU A 114 -7.55 13.98 -15.13
C GLU A 114 -8.33 13.19 -14.07
N VAL A 115 -8.84 12.01 -14.44
CA VAL A 115 -9.49 11.10 -13.48
C VAL A 115 -8.48 10.62 -12.42
N HIS A 116 -7.24 10.31 -12.83
CA HIS A 116 -6.17 9.94 -11.93
C HIS A 116 -5.88 11.06 -10.91
N ASP A 117 -5.70 12.29 -11.37
CA ASP A 117 -5.43 13.44 -10.51
C ASP A 117 -6.61 13.72 -9.55
N MET A 118 -7.86 13.57 -10.01
CA MET A 118 -9.05 13.67 -9.13
C MET A 118 -9.02 12.65 -8.00
N VAL A 119 -8.72 11.37 -8.30
CA VAL A 119 -8.64 10.32 -7.27
C VAL A 119 -7.49 10.59 -6.30
N CYS A 120 -6.34 11.09 -6.78
CA CYS A 120 -5.22 11.48 -5.93
C CYS A 120 -5.56 12.64 -5.00
N HIS A 121 -6.29 13.66 -5.47
CA HIS A 121 -6.77 14.76 -4.61
C HIS A 121 -7.77 14.30 -3.55
N ILE A 122 -8.64 13.32 -3.87
CA ILE A 122 -9.52 12.70 -2.87
C ILE A 122 -8.68 11.99 -1.80
N ALA A 123 -7.63 11.28 -2.20
CA ALA A 123 -6.74 10.60 -1.26
C ALA A 123 -5.99 11.57 -0.34
N ASP A 124 -5.64 12.76 -0.83
CA ASP A 124 -5.04 13.82 -0.01
C ASP A 124 -5.95 14.28 1.14
N ALA A 125 -7.26 14.27 0.94
CA ALA A 125 -8.22 14.65 1.97
C ALA A 125 -8.45 13.57 3.04
N VAL A 126 -8.05 12.31 2.79
CA VAL A 126 -8.29 11.18 3.70
C VAL A 126 -7.21 11.16 4.80
N LEU A 127 -7.41 11.99 5.81
CA LEU A 127 -6.57 12.10 7.00
C LEU A 127 -7.35 11.64 8.24
N ALA A 128 -6.70 10.92 9.15
CA ALA A 128 -7.27 10.56 10.44
C ALA A 128 -6.16 10.43 11.49
N GLY A 129 -6.30 11.13 12.61
CA GLY A 129 -5.36 11.09 13.72
C GLY A 129 -3.95 11.56 13.35
N GLY A 130 -3.83 12.62 12.51
CA GLY A 130 -2.53 13.10 12.05
C GLY A 130 -1.81 12.17 11.07
N ILE A 131 -2.40 11.04 10.72
CA ILE A 131 -1.80 10.04 9.82
C ILE A 131 -2.58 9.99 8.52
N ARG A 132 -1.85 10.01 7.38
CA ARG A 132 -2.45 9.74 6.09
C ARG A 132 -2.79 8.24 5.98
N ARG A 133 -4.06 7.94 5.72
CA ARG A 133 -4.59 6.58 5.70
C ARG A 133 -4.86 6.05 4.28
N ALA A 134 -4.70 6.88 3.24
CA ALA A 134 -4.93 6.48 1.85
C ALA A 134 -3.64 5.95 1.23
N ALA A 135 -3.72 4.77 0.61
CA ALA A 135 -2.74 4.22 -0.30
C ALA A 135 -3.48 3.75 -1.55
N LEU A 136 -2.97 4.07 -2.73
CA LEU A 136 -3.62 3.82 -4.01
C LEU A 136 -2.70 3.08 -4.97
N ILE A 137 -3.29 2.31 -5.89
CA ILE A 137 -2.66 1.91 -7.14
C ILE A 137 -3.57 2.26 -8.31
N SER A 138 -3.02 2.95 -9.30
CA SER A 138 -3.68 3.30 -10.55
C SER A 138 -3.27 2.34 -11.64
N LEU A 139 -4.25 1.68 -12.26
CA LEU A 139 -4.04 0.83 -13.44
C LEU A 139 -4.49 1.59 -14.69
N PHE A 140 -3.63 1.66 -15.69
CA PHE A 140 -3.89 2.39 -16.92
C PHE A 140 -3.51 1.59 -18.19
N SER A 141 -3.99 2.04 -19.35
CA SER A 141 -3.82 1.33 -20.62
C SER A 141 -2.39 1.44 -21.15
N ALA A 142 -1.88 0.38 -21.76
CA ALA A 142 -0.58 0.33 -22.40
C ALA A 142 -0.36 1.40 -23.48
N SER A 143 -1.44 1.87 -24.12
CA SER A 143 -1.39 2.93 -25.16
C SER A 143 -1.56 4.34 -24.61
N ASP A 144 -1.42 4.55 -23.30
CA ASP A 144 -1.60 5.84 -22.66
C ASP A 144 -0.24 6.46 -22.29
N ASP A 145 0.38 7.15 -23.25
CA ASP A 145 1.69 7.78 -23.07
C ASP A 145 1.67 8.90 -22.01
N GLU A 146 0.53 9.59 -21.84
CA GLU A 146 0.38 10.62 -20.82
C GLU A 146 0.46 10.02 -19.41
N MET A 147 -0.19 8.89 -19.20
CA MET A 147 -0.09 8.16 -17.93
C MET A 147 1.27 7.49 -17.73
N ILE A 148 1.91 6.96 -18.77
CA ILE A 148 3.26 6.37 -18.68
C ILE A 148 4.27 7.40 -18.20
N SER A 149 4.16 8.65 -18.64
CA SER A 149 5.12 9.73 -18.34
C SER A 149 4.68 10.65 -17.20
N CYS A 150 3.55 10.41 -16.55
CA CYS A 150 2.94 11.36 -15.61
C CYS A 150 3.77 11.60 -14.33
N LYS A 151 4.74 10.73 -14.05
CA LYS A 151 5.72 10.86 -12.97
C LYS A 151 7.15 10.89 -13.51
N SER A 152 7.38 11.56 -14.62
CA SER A 152 8.72 11.81 -15.16
C SER A 152 9.17 13.24 -14.87
N GLY A 153 10.48 13.45 -14.73
CA GLY A 153 11.05 14.76 -14.39
C GLY A 153 10.65 15.23 -12.99
N ALA A 154 10.60 16.53 -12.77
CA ALA A 154 10.24 17.16 -11.48
C ALA A 154 8.72 17.21 -11.25
N TRP A 155 8.02 16.10 -11.48
CA TRP A 155 6.56 16.01 -11.37
C TRP A 155 6.03 16.38 -9.96
N TRP A 156 6.81 16.18 -8.92
CA TRP A 156 6.44 16.48 -7.53
C TRP A 156 6.27 17.99 -7.26
N GLU A 157 6.90 18.84 -8.06
CA GLU A 157 6.76 20.30 -7.94
C GLU A 157 5.41 20.77 -8.52
N THR A 158 4.97 20.17 -9.64
CA THR A 158 3.77 20.60 -10.36
C THR A 158 2.53 19.78 -10.03
N ASN A 159 2.70 18.48 -9.72
CA ASN A 159 1.62 17.52 -9.47
C ASN A 159 1.91 16.63 -8.25
N PRO A 160 2.14 17.20 -7.06
CA PRO A 160 2.52 16.44 -5.85
C PRO A 160 1.48 15.41 -5.42
N GLN A 161 0.20 15.60 -5.78
CA GLN A 161 -0.88 14.63 -5.50
C GLN A 161 -0.62 13.26 -6.13
N ARG A 162 0.11 13.18 -7.27
CA ARG A 162 0.43 11.91 -7.94
C ARG A 162 1.30 10.97 -7.09
N GLY A 163 1.99 11.49 -6.09
CA GLY A 163 2.69 10.71 -5.07
C GLY A 163 1.76 9.85 -4.18
N ARG A 164 0.44 10.01 -4.28
CA ARG A 164 -0.55 9.23 -3.51
C ARG A 164 -0.87 7.87 -4.11
N ALA A 165 -0.50 7.63 -5.36
CA ALA A 165 -0.77 6.39 -6.05
C ALA A 165 0.51 5.78 -6.64
N ASN A 166 0.67 4.47 -6.52
CA ASN A 166 1.55 3.70 -7.40
C ASN A 166 0.88 3.65 -8.77
N ASN A 167 1.63 3.81 -9.84
CA ASN A 167 1.09 3.79 -11.19
C ASN A 167 1.60 2.55 -11.93
N SER A 168 0.69 1.76 -12.50
CA SER A 168 1.06 0.53 -13.22
C SER A 168 0.35 0.42 -14.56
N VAL A 169 1.14 0.08 -15.57
CA VAL A 169 0.60 -0.28 -16.89
C VAL A 169 -0.07 -1.65 -16.78
N SER A 170 -1.34 -1.74 -17.13
CA SER A 170 -2.05 -3.02 -17.21
C SER A 170 -1.80 -3.70 -18.54
N LEU A 171 -1.11 -4.83 -18.53
CA LEU A 171 -0.77 -5.61 -19.70
C LEU A 171 -1.53 -6.94 -19.70
N MET A 172 -2.20 -7.25 -20.82
CA MET A 172 -2.78 -8.58 -21.01
C MET A 172 -1.66 -9.58 -21.28
N ARG A 173 -1.41 -10.51 -20.37
CA ARG A 173 -0.31 -11.46 -20.40
C ARG A 173 -0.14 -12.20 -21.71
N HIS A 174 -1.25 -12.62 -22.31
CA HIS A 174 -1.29 -13.37 -23.56
C HIS A 174 -1.29 -12.51 -24.84
N LYS A 175 -1.29 -11.17 -24.72
CA LYS A 175 -1.33 -10.24 -25.85
C LYS A 175 -0.09 -9.37 -25.96
N VAL A 176 0.61 -9.12 -24.84
CA VAL A 176 1.80 -8.28 -24.84
C VAL A 176 2.92 -8.93 -25.66
N SER A 177 3.55 -8.16 -26.55
CA SER A 177 4.75 -8.60 -27.28
C SER A 177 6.02 -8.33 -26.47
N LYS A 178 7.10 -9.08 -26.78
CA LYS A 178 8.42 -8.84 -26.18
C LYS A 178 8.93 -7.44 -26.51
N ASP A 179 8.78 -7.00 -27.74
CA ASP A 179 9.27 -5.70 -28.20
C ASP A 179 8.61 -4.56 -27.41
N TYR A 180 7.27 -4.59 -27.25
CA TYR A 180 6.58 -3.61 -26.43
C TYR A 180 7.03 -3.65 -24.96
N PHE A 181 7.16 -4.85 -24.39
CA PHE A 181 7.59 -5.02 -23.00
C PHE A 181 8.99 -4.44 -22.79
N MET A 182 9.93 -4.71 -23.68
CA MET A 182 11.31 -4.22 -23.57
C MET A 182 11.42 -2.71 -23.86
N ASP A 183 10.57 -2.14 -24.71
CA ASP A 183 10.48 -0.69 -24.89
C ASP A 183 9.97 -0.01 -23.61
N LEU A 184 8.89 -0.53 -23.04
CA LEU A 184 8.36 -0.06 -21.74
C LEU A 184 9.42 -0.18 -20.63
N TRP A 185 10.17 -1.28 -20.60
CA TRP A 185 11.23 -1.52 -19.62
C TRP A 185 12.32 -0.44 -19.67
N LYS A 186 12.76 -0.06 -20.88
CA LYS A 186 13.71 1.05 -21.09
C LYS A 186 13.16 2.39 -20.60
N ARG A 187 11.86 2.62 -20.77
CA ARG A 187 11.20 3.85 -20.27
C ARG A 187 11.15 3.87 -18.73
N ILE A 188 10.92 2.72 -18.09
CA ILE A 188 10.95 2.58 -16.63
C ILE A 188 12.36 2.86 -16.09
N GLU A 189 13.40 2.28 -16.70
CA GLU A 189 14.81 2.56 -16.38
C GLU A 189 15.10 4.06 -16.52
N ALA A 190 14.77 4.65 -17.64
CA ALA A 190 15.01 6.07 -17.94
C ALA A 190 14.24 7.03 -17.02
N SER A 191 13.17 6.59 -16.37
CA SER A 191 12.41 7.42 -15.44
C SER A 191 13.20 7.79 -14.18
N GLY A 192 14.22 7.02 -13.84
CA GLY A 192 14.99 7.17 -12.61
C GLY A 192 14.21 6.88 -11.32
N ALA A 193 12.92 6.61 -11.42
CA ALA A 193 12.03 6.34 -10.27
C ALA A 193 11.49 4.89 -10.25
N GLY A 194 11.81 4.07 -11.28
CA GLY A 194 11.26 2.71 -11.41
C GLY A 194 9.76 2.67 -11.75
N GLU A 195 9.19 3.80 -12.16
CA GLU A 195 7.79 3.90 -12.59
C GLU A 195 7.65 4.18 -14.11
N PRO A 196 6.55 3.74 -14.71
CA PRO A 196 5.43 3.01 -14.10
C PRO A 196 5.77 1.56 -13.78
N GLY A 197 5.06 0.97 -12.79
CA GLY A 197 5.07 -0.46 -12.56
C GLY A 197 4.42 -1.23 -13.71
N ILE A 198 4.64 -2.53 -13.78
CA ILE A 198 4.00 -3.43 -14.75
C ILE A 198 3.04 -4.35 -14.01
N TYR A 199 1.76 -4.37 -14.43
CA TYR A 199 0.75 -5.30 -13.95
C TYR A 199 0.29 -6.23 -15.07
N LEU A 200 0.62 -7.52 -14.95
CA LEU A 200 0.27 -8.57 -15.90
C LEU A 200 -1.05 -9.24 -15.47
N SER A 201 -2.04 -9.19 -16.32
CA SER A 201 -3.36 -9.75 -16.07
C SER A 201 -3.80 -10.70 -17.18
N ASN A 202 -4.64 -11.67 -16.85
CA ASN A 202 -5.33 -12.54 -17.79
C ASN A 202 -6.74 -12.04 -18.13
N ASP A 203 -7.18 -10.96 -17.46
CA ASP A 203 -8.48 -10.33 -17.67
C ASP A 203 -8.31 -8.81 -17.59
N LYS A 204 -8.85 -8.08 -18.58
CA LYS A 204 -8.67 -6.63 -18.73
C LYS A 204 -9.31 -5.80 -17.62
N ASP A 205 -10.33 -6.35 -16.94
CA ASP A 205 -11.12 -5.65 -15.93
C ASP A 205 -10.70 -6.00 -14.50
N TRP A 206 -9.80 -7.00 -14.34
CA TRP A 206 -9.26 -7.32 -13.03
C TRP A 206 -8.17 -6.32 -12.64
N GLY A 207 -8.07 -6.12 -11.34
CA GLY A 207 -7.07 -5.24 -10.73
C GLY A 207 -6.44 -5.86 -9.50
N THR A 208 -5.90 -4.99 -8.68
CA THR A 208 -5.17 -5.36 -7.48
C THR A 208 -5.31 -4.28 -6.41
N ASN A 209 -4.93 -4.59 -5.18
CA ASN A 209 -4.76 -3.63 -4.09
C ASN A 209 -3.42 -2.86 -4.25
N PRO A 210 -3.17 -1.79 -3.48
CA PRO A 210 -2.02 -0.91 -3.67
C PRO A 210 -0.65 -1.57 -3.64
N CYS A 211 -0.47 -2.61 -2.85
CA CYS A 211 0.79 -3.35 -2.78
C CYS A 211 0.87 -4.51 -3.79
N CYS A 212 -0.14 -4.69 -4.63
CA CYS A 212 -0.17 -5.64 -5.74
C CYS A 212 -0.14 -7.13 -5.34
N GLU A 213 -0.40 -7.48 -4.06
CA GLU A 213 -0.40 -8.87 -3.60
C GLU A 213 -1.72 -9.60 -3.84
N ILE A 214 -2.84 -8.89 -4.03
CA ILE A 214 -4.18 -9.47 -4.15
C ILE A 214 -4.76 -9.26 -5.55
N ALA A 215 -5.15 -10.34 -6.20
CA ALA A 215 -5.89 -10.27 -7.45
C ALA A 215 -7.37 -10.04 -7.18
N LEU A 216 -7.92 -8.96 -7.68
CA LEU A 216 -9.28 -8.49 -7.43
C LEU A 216 -10.11 -8.39 -8.70
N ARG A 217 -11.37 -8.83 -8.63
CA ARG A 217 -12.40 -8.42 -9.58
C ARG A 217 -12.81 -6.97 -9.32
N PRO A 218 -13.49 -6.30 -10.25
CA PRO A 218 -14.16 -5.04 -9.96
C PRO A 218 -15.10 -5.17 -8.76
N PHE A 219 -15.09 -4.17 -7.86
CA PHE A 219 -15.96 -4.10 -6.68
C PHE A 219 -15.76 -5.26 -5.69
N GLN A 220 -14.52 -5.58 -5.35
CA GLN A 220 -14.19 -6.71 -4.49
C GLN A 220 -13.22 -6.32 -3.38
N PHE A 221 -13.38 -6.98 -2.23
CA PHE A 221 -12.46 -6.89 -1.09
C PHE A 221 -11.76 -8.22 -0.84
N CYS A 222 -10.63 -8.15 -0.13
CA CYS A 222 -9.92 -9.30 0.40
C CYS A 222 -9.55 -9.06 1.86
N ASN A 223 -9.48 -10.16 2.62
CA ASN A 223 -9.09 -10.16 4.02
C ASN A 223 -7.69 -10.73 4.15
N LEU A 224 -6.79 -9.99 4.82
CA LEU A 224 -5.38 -10.36 4.97
C LEU A 224 -5.08 -10.81 6.40
N THR A 225 -4.33 -11.89 6.51
CA THR A 225 -3.64 -12.31 7.73
C THR A 225 -2.18 -12.55 7.44
N GLU A 226 -1.33 -12.52 8.46
CA GLU A 226 0.11 -12.61 8.28
C GLU A 226 0.73 -13.57 9.29
N VAL A 227 1.64 -14.41 8.81
CA VAL A 227 2.34 -15.42 9.60
C VAL A 227 3.82 -15.06 9.67
N ASN A 228 4.37 -15.00 10.87
CA ASN A 228 5.81 -14.92 11.06
C ASN A 228 6.42 -16.29 10.76
N VAL A 229 7.26 -16.36 9.72
CA VAL A 229 7.97 -17.57 9.32
C VAL A 229 9.49 -17.49 9.56
N SER A 230 9.96 -16.44 10.22
CA SER A 230 11.39 -16.25 10.50
C SER A 230 11.94 -17.28 11.48
N ASN A 231 11.10 -17.76 12.40
CA ASN A 231 11.45 -18.65 13.49
C ASN A 231 10.63 -19.95 13.50
N VAL A 232 10.15 -20.39 12.35
CA VAL A 232 9.52 -21.73 12.23
C VAL A 232 10.59 -22.80 12.44
N VAL A 233 10.24 -23.80 13.25
CA VAL A 233 11.19 -24.86 13.68
C VAL A 233 10.96 -26.21 13.00
N SER A 234 9.76 -26.42 12.46
CA SER A 234 9.41 -27.67 11.75
C SER A 234 8.27 -27.45 10.76
N GLN A 235 7.99 -28.45 9.94
CA GLN A 235 6.83 -28.44 9.03
C GLN A 235 5.50 -28.34 9.80
N GLU A 236 5.39 -29.07 10.93
CA GLU A 236 4.19 -29.07 11.76
C GLU A 236 3.93 -27.72 12.41
N ASP A 237 4.98 -27.03 12.89
CA ASP A 237 4.88 -25.65 13.44
C ASP A 237 4.41 -24.68 12.34
N TYR A 238 5.00 -24.78 11.15
CA TYR A 238 4.58 -23.97 10.01
C TYR A 238 3.11 -24.20 9.64
N GLU A 239 2.70 -25.47 9.52
CA GLU A 239 1.31 -25.81 9.20
C GLU A 239 0.32 -25.38 10.28
N ALA A 240 0.69 -25.45 11.56
CA ALA A 240 -0.14 -24.98 12.66
C ALA A 240 -0.36 -23.45 12.58
N ARG A 241 0.69 -22.68 12.29
CA ARG A 241 0.61 -21.21 12.15
C ARG A 241 -0.28 -20.81 10.96
N VAL A 242 -0.09 -21.41 9.79
CA VAL A 242 -0.90 -21.07 8.62
C VAL A 242 -2.36 -21.54 8.75
N ARG A 243 -2.61 -22.63 9.49
CA ARG A 243 -3.97 -23.07 9.86
C ARG A 243 -4.68 -22.02 10.70
N ALA A 244 -4.04 -21.52 11.75
CA ALA A 244 -4.59 -20.46 12.59
C ALA A 244 -4.87 -19.17 11.80
N ALA A 245 -3.93 -18.76 10.95
CA ALA A 245 -4.11 -17.59 10.08
C ALA A 245 -5.25 -17.77 9.07
N SER A 246 -5.41 -18.97 8.50
CA SER A 246 -6.51 -19.31 7.60
C SER A 246 -7.86 -19.27 8.31
N PHE A 247 -7.94 -19.76 9.54
CA PHE A 247 -9.14 -19.67 10.36
C PHE A 247 -9.55 -18.22 10.59
N ILE A 248 -8.62 -17.37 11.06
CA ILE A 248 -8.88 -15.95 11.32
C ILE A 248 -9.29 -15.21 10.03
N GLY A 249 -8.57 -15.43 8.93
CA GLY A 249 -8.86 -14.80 7.65
C GLY A 249 -10.26 -15.19 7.12
N THR A 250 -10.65 -16.45 7.32
CA THR A 250 -11.97 -16.93 6.90
C THR A 250 -13.10 -16.34 7.77
N LEU A 251 -12.86 -16.15 9.09
CA LEU A 251 -13.81 -15.41 9.95
C LEU A 251 -14.01 -13.99 9.43
N GLN A 252 -12.94 -13.29 9.07
CA GLN A 252 -13.03 -11.94 8.51
C GLN A 252 -13.82 -11.89 7.19
N ALA A 253 -13.68 -12.91 6.33
CA ALA A 253 -14.41 -12.99 5.06
C ALA A 253 -15.94 -13.06 5.23
N GLY A 254 -16.42 -13.40 6.42
CA GLY A 254 -17.84 -13.36 6.77
C GLY A 254 -18.42 -11.95 6.99
N TYR A 255 -17.56 -10.93 7.12
CA TYR A 255 -18.00 -9.54 7.30
C TYR A 255 -18.25 -8.87 5.94
N THR A 256 -19.45 -8.98 5.40
CA THR A 256 -19.81 -8.48 4.07
C THR A 256 -20.90 -7.41 4.08
N ASN A 257 -21.30 -6.93 5.26
CA ASN A 257 -22.29 -5.87 5.36
C ASN A 257 -21.64 -4.49 5.11
N PHE A 258 -21.71 -4.04 3.86
CA PHE A 258 -21.12 -2.76 3.41
C PHE A 258 -22.23 -1.72 3.22
N HIS A 259 -22.71 -1.14 4.31
CA HIS A 259 -23.90 -0.25 4.34
C HIS A 259 -23.87 0.91 3.35
N TYR A 260 -22.65 1.46 3.06
CA TYR A 260 -22.49 2.66 2.23
C TYR A 260 -22.19 2.35 0.79
N LEU A 261 -21.87 1.10 0.48
CA LEU A 261 -21.49 0.70 -0.85
C LEU A 261 -22.68 0.16 -1.63
N ARG A 262 -22.55 0.23 -2.96
CA ARG A 262 -23.54 -0.40 -3.83
C ARG A 262 -23.59 -1.92 -3.59
N PRO A 263 -24.75 -2.56 -3.69
CA PRO A 263 -24.89 -4.01 -3.43
C PRO A 263 -23.96 -4.91 -4.24
N ILE A 264 -23.41 -4.41 -5.35
CA ILE A 264 -22.45 -5.16 -6.16
C ILE A 264 -21.17 -5.50 -5.37
N TRP A 265 -20.72 -4.62 -4.45
CA TRP A 265 -19.55 -4.88 -3.62
C TRP A 265 -19.75 -6.09 -2.71
N GLN A 266 -20.91 -6.18 -2.06
CA GLN A 266 -21.25 -7.32 -1.24
C GLN A 266 -21.30 -8.60 -2.07
N ARG A 267 -22.07 -8.62 -3.16
CA ARG A 267 -22.23 -9.80 -4.03
C ARG A 267 -20.90 -10.31 -4.58
N THR A 268 -20.01 -9.41 -5.03
CA THR A 268 -18.73 -9.80 -5.62
C THR A 268 -17.77 -10.31 -4.55
N THR A 269 -17.78 -9.69 -3.35
CA THR A 269 -16.96 -10.12 -2.22
C THR A 269 -17.43 -11.48 -1.69
N GLU A 270 -18.72 -11.70 -1.50
CA GLU A 270 -19.28 -12.98 -1.07
C GLU A 270 -19.06 -14.11 -2.08
N LYS A 271 -19.09 -13.81 -3.37
CA LYS A 271 -18.86 -14.80 -4.44
C LYS A 271 -17.52 -15.48 -4.32
N ASP A 272 -16.46 -14.72 -4.14
CA ASP A 272 -15.08 -15.24 -4.10
C ASP A 272 -14.57 -15.42 -2.66
N ALA A 273 -15.19 -14.77 -1.66
CA ALA A 273 -14.87 -14.83 -0.23
C ALA A 273 -13.35 -14.79 0.06
N LEU A 274 -12.62 -13.86 -0.58
CA LEU A 274 -11.18 -13.85 -0.65
C LEU A 274 -10.52 -13.76 0.71
N VAL A 275 -9.48 -14.56 0.89
CA VAL A 275 -8.51 -14.42 1.97
C VAL A 275 -7.10 -14.34 1.38
N GLY A 276 -6.21 -13.65 2.08
CA GLY A 276 -4.80 -13.57 1.73
C GLY A 276 -3.95 -13.92 2.94
N ILE A 277 -3.62 -15.21 3.09
CA ILE A 277 -2.71 -15.66 4.13
C ILE A 277 -1.29 -15.35 3.63
N SER A 278 -0.65 -14.37 4.27
CA SER A 278 0.69 -13.89 3.95
C SER A 278 1.73 -14.43 4.91
N MET A 279 2.98 -14.46 4.44
CA MET A 279 4.15 -14.79 5.26
C MET A 279 5.08 -13.59 5.35
N THR A 280 5.64 -13.35 6.54
CA THR A 280 6.70 -12.36 6.76
C THR A 280 7.92 -13.01 7.41
N GLY A 281 9.13 -12.48 7.13
CA GLY A 281 10.37 -13.08 7.59
C GLY A 281 10.89 -14.20 6.70
N ILE A 282 10.47 -14.28 5.45
CA ILE A 282 10.95 -15.27 4.48
C ILE A 282 12.47 -15.15 4.28
N GLY A 283 13.01 -13.92 4.35
CA GLY A 283 14.45 -13.65 4.27
C GLY A 283 15.30 -14.31 5.35
N SER A 284 14.72 -14.82 6.43
CA SER A 284 15.43 -15.63 7.44
C SER A 284 15.80 -17.04 6.93
N GLY A 285 15.22 -17.47 5.81
CA GLY A 285 15.58 -18.73 5.13
C GLY A 285 14.91 -19.99 5.68
N ALA A 286 14.34 -19.98 6.88
CA ALA A 286 13.77 -21.17 7.52
C ALA A 286 12.65 -21.81 6.68
N VAL A 287 11.64 -21.03 6.28
CA VAL A 287 10.49 -21.51 5.51
C VAL A 287 10.88 -22.00 4.10
N LEU A 288 11.96 -21.49 3.52
CA LEU A 288 12.40 -21.89 2.18
C LEU A 288 12.91 -23.34 2.11
N LYS A 289 13.16 -23.95 3.26
CA LYS A 289 13.59 -25.35 3.42
C LYS A 289 12.42 -26.30 3.69
N LEU A 290 11.21 -25.78 3.89
CA LEU A 290 10.00 -26.52 4.22
C LEU A 290 9.10 -26.70 2.98
N ASP A 291 8.12 -27.59 3.09
CA ASP A 291 7.13 -27.85 2.03
C ASP A 291 6.01 -26.79 2.07
N MET A 292 6.19 -25.70 1.31
CA MET A 292 5.17 -24.66 1.19
C MET A 292 3.91 -25.15 0.45
N LYS A 293 4.01 -26.17 -0.42
CA LYS A 293 2.83 -26.73 -1.12
C LYS A 293 1.93 -27.47 -0.14
N ALA A 294 2.51 -28.25 0.76
CA ALA A 294 1.77 -28.92 1.83
C ALA A 294 1.08 -27.89 2.74
N ALA A 295 1.80 -26.85 3.17
CA ALA A 295 1.23 -25.77 3.98
C ALA A 295 0.10 -25.02 3.27
N ALA A 296 0.22 -24.71 1.97
CA ALA A 296 -0.84 -24.09 1.19
C ALA A 296 -2.09 -24.99 1.08
N LYS A 297 -1.91 -26.32 1.04
CA LYS A 297 -3.02 -27.27 1.11
C LYS A 297 -3.73 -27.19 2.45
N VAL A 298 -2.98 -27.14 3.57
CA VAL A 298 -3.53 -26.94 4.92
C VAL A 298 -4.35 -25.66 5.00
N VAL A 299 -3.87 -24.55 4.43
CA VAL A 299 -4.62 -23.29 4.34
C VAL A 299 -5.96 -23.50 3.64
N LYS A 300 -5.98 -24.17 2.49
CA LYS A 300 -7.21 -24.41 1.72
C LYS A 300 -8.19 -25.31 2.48
N GLU A 301 -7.72 -26.35 3.10
CA GLU A 301 -8.55 -27.28 3.88
C GLU A 301 -9.19 -26.58 5.06
N GLU A 302 -8.41 -25.80 5.83
CA GLU A 302 -8.93 -25.03 6.95
C GLU A 302 -9.91 -23.95 6.52
N ASN A 303 -9.61 -23.22 5.43
CA ASN A 303 -10.54 -22.25 4.86
C ASN A 303 -11.86 -22.90 4.45
N LYS A 304 -11.82 -24.07 3.81
CA LYS A 304 -13.04 -24.81 3.44
C LYS A 304 -13.86 -25.20 4.68
N ARG A 305 -13.20 -25.84 5.66
CA ARG A 305 -13.83 -26.26 6.92
C ARG A 305 -14.51 -25.09 7.64
N THR A 306 -13.80 -23.96 7.78
CA THR A 306 -14.31 -22.77 8.46
C THR A 306 -15.42 -22.09 7.67
N ALA A 307 -15.30 -22.03 6.34
CA ALA A 307 -16.34 -21.47 5.47
C ALA A 307 -17.65 -22.27 5.56
N GLU A 308 -17.59 -23.60 5.63
CA GLU A 308 -18.73 -24.48 5.84
C GLU A 308 -19.44 -24.18 7.18
N LEU A 309 -18.70 -23.97 8.27
CA LEU A 309 -19.24 -23.58 9.57
C LEU A 309 -19.94 -22.21 9.54
N LEU A 310 -19.36 -21.26 8.81
CA LEU A 310 -19.90 -19.91 8.67
C LEU A 310 -21.01 -19.81 7.61
N LYS A 311 -21.23 -20.86 6.82
CA LYS A 311 -22.16 -20.88 5.68
C LYS A 311 -21.84 -19.81 4.62
N ILE A 312 -20.55 -19.61 4.36
CA ILE A 312 -20.03 -18.75 3.29
C ILE A 312 -19.30 -19.60 2.23
N ASN A 313 -18.99 -19.00 1.10
CA ASN A 313 -18.22 -19.69 0.06
C ASN A 313 -16.77 -19.94 0.52
N PRO A 314 -16.15 -21.06 0.16
CA PRO A 314 -14.71 -21.20 0.27
C PRO A 314 -13.99 -20.17 -0.60
N ALA A 315 -12.91 -19.60 -0.09
CA ALA A 315 -12.18 -18.56 -0.79
C ALA A 315 -11.64 -19.02 -2.15
N ALA A 316 -11.90 -18.23 -3.18
CA ALA A 316 -11.40 -18.54 -4.54
C ALA A 316 -9.87 -18.47 -4.63
N ARG A 317 -9.23 -17.65 -3.80
CA ARG A 317 -7.77 -17.50 -3.67
C ARG A 317 -7.45 -17.34 -2.20
N THR A 318 -6.38 -18.01 -1.71
CA THR A 318 -6.14 -18.11 -0.26
C THR A 318 -4.77 -17.59 0.20
N THR A 319 -3.73 -17.78 -0.61
CA THR A 319 -2.35 -17.51 -0.21
C THR A 319 -1.77 -16.32 -0.96
N THR A 320 -0.96 -15.52 -0.28
CA THR A 320 -0.30 -14.34 -0.83
C THR A 320 1.03 -14.07 -0.11
N VAL A 321 1.80 -13.10 -0.57
CA VAL A 321 2.89 -12.50 0.19
C VAL A 321 2.80 -10.99 0.05
N LYS A 322 2.63 -10.33 1.19
CA LYS A 322 2.54 -8.88 1.32
C LYS A 322 3.86 -8.31 1.84
N PRO A 323 4.30 -7.11 1.41
CA PRO A 323 5.33 -6.38 2.14
C PRO A 323 4.74 -5.92 3.48
N ALA A 324 5.31 -6.40 4.56
CA ALA A 324 4.79 -6.22 5.91
C ALA A 324 5.58 -5.13 6.65
N GLY A 325 5.25 -3.86 6.45
CA GLY A 325 5.92 -2.73 7.09
C GLY A 325 5.83 -2.79 8.62
N THR A 326 4.68 -2.38 9.17
CA THR A 326 4.45 -2.32 10.63
C THR A 326 4.43 -3.71 11.28
N THR A 327 3.81 -4.71 10.63
CA THR A 327 3.69 -6.05 11.22
C THR A 327 5.06 -6.72 11.39
N SER A 328 5.95 -6.62 10.41
CA SER A 328 7.31 -7.19 10.51
C SER A 328 8.11 -6.55 11.63
N LEU A 329 7.93 -5.23 11.86
CA LEU A 329 8.55 -4.52 12.96
C LEU A 329 8.07 -5.04 14.32
N THR A 330 6.76 -5.14 14.50
CA THR A 330 6.17 -5.66 15.73
C THR A 330 6.60 -7.09 16.00
N LEU A 331 6.81 -7.88 14.95
CA LEU A 331 7.27 -9.28 15.04
C LEU A 331 8.79 -9.43 15.06
N GLY A 332 9.56 -8.35 14.96
CA GLY A 332 11.03 -8.36 14.97
C GLY A 332 11.64 -9.17 13.83
N THR A 333 11.12 -9.01 12.59
CA THR A 333 11.59 -9.79 11.44
C THR A 333 11.70 -8.94 10.17
N SER A 334 12.25 -9.52 9.10
CA SER A 334 12.29 -8.89 7.78
C SER A 334 10.89 -8.82 7.15
N SER A 335 10.68 -7.85 6.27
CA SER A 335 9.39 -7.57 5.64
C SER A 335 9.08 -8.55 4.51
N GLY A 336 8.02 -9.35 4.66
CA GLY A 336 7.53 -10.26 3.61
C GLY A 336 8.63 -11.17 3.07
N ILE A 337 8.90 -11.06 1.77
CA ILE A 337 9.92 -11.86 1.06
C ILE A 337 11.31 -11.21 1.05
N HIS A 338 11.41 -9.95 1.50
CA HIS A 338 12.65 -9.18 1.40
C HIS A 338 13.74 -9.71 2.33
N ALA A 339 14.98 -9.47 1.93
CA ALA A 339 16.16 -9.74 2.74
C ALA A 339 16.18 -8.90 4.02
N TRP A 340 16.96 -9.31 4.99
CA TRP A 340 17.36 -8.48 6.11
C TRP A 340 18.32 -7.38 5.64
N HIS A 341 18.30 -6.24 6.33
CA HIS A 341 19.14 -5.09 5.94
C HIS A 341 20.62 -5.45 6.01
N ASN A 342 21.08 -5.94 7.16
CA ASN A 342 22.44 -6.43 7.36
C ASN A 342 22.47 -7.39 8.56
N GLU A 343 23.63 -7.94 8.90
CA GLU A 343 23.81 -8.75 10.11
C GLU A 343 23.56 -7.91 11.37
N TYR A 344 24.21 -6.73 11.46
CA TYR A 344 23.97 -5.72 12.48
C TYR A 344 23.60 -4.40 11.82
N TYR A 345 22.53 -3.76 12.30
CA TYR A 345 22.09 -2.48 11.78
C TYR A 345 21.26 -1.69 12.78
N ILE A 346 21.15 -0.40 12.54
CA ILE A 346 20.30 0.51 13.31
C ILE A 346 19.05 0.78 12.49
N ARG A 347 17.88 0.53 13.09
CA ARG A 347 16.64 1.01 12.55
C ARG A 347 16.28 2.35 13.17
N ARG A 348 15.98 3.32 12.31
CA ARG A 348 15.56 4.65 12.73
C ARG A 348 14.04 4.79 12.63
N VAL A 349 13.45 5.28 13.72
CA VAL A 349 12.01 5.58 13.82
C VAL A 349 11.85 7.05 14.11
N ARG A 350 11.10 7.76 13.26
CA ARG A 350 10.77 9.17 13.48
C ARG A 350 9.67 9.31 14.51
N VAL A 351 9.78 10.32 15.38
CA VAL A 351 8.85 10.61 16.47
C VAL A 351 8.72 12.12 16.62
N GLY A 352 7.51 12.61 16.90
CA GLY A 352 7.28 14.02 17.23
C GLY A 352 7.88 14.38 18.59
N LYS A 353 8.54 15.53 18.69
CA LYS A 353 9.12 16.00 19.97
C LYS A 353 8.07 16.34 21.03
N ASN A 354 6.81 16.40 20.66
CA ASN A 354 5.66 16.56 21.54
C ASN A 354 5.07 15.22 22.05
N GLU A 355 5.64 14.10 21.65
CA GLU A 355 5.19 12.76 22.09
C GLU A 355 5.87 12.36 23.40
N SER A 356 5.14 11.66 24.27
CA SER A 356 5.61 11.25 25.59
C SER A 356 6.82 10.33 25.54
N ILE A 357 6.89 9.46 24.51
CA ILE A 357 8.03 8.57 24.29
C ILE A 357 9.32 9.35 24.02
N TYR A 358 9.26 10.43 23.23
CA TYR A 358 10.43 11.29 23.00
C TYR A 358 10.92 11.91 24.31
N ALA A 359 10.01 12.51 25.10
CA ALA A 359 10.37 13.15 26.34
C ALA A 359 11.05 12.17 27.31
N HIS A 360 10.51 10.95 27.42
CA HIS A 360 11.07 9.90 28.26
C HIS A 360 12.47 9.47 27.78
N LEU A 361 12.61 9.12 26.50
CA LEU A 361 13.89 8.67 25.96
C LEU A 361 14.94 9.79 26.00
N LYS A 362 14.57 11.02 25.66
CA LYS A 362 15.50 12.17 25.72
C LYS A 362 16.05 12.42 27.11
N GLN A 363 15.23 12.18 28.13
CA GLN A 363 15.62 12.37 29.53
C GLN A 363 16.47 11.24 30.09
N TYR A 364 16.16 9.98 29.77
CA TYR A 364 16.76 8.81 30.42
C TYR A 364 17.70 8.00 29.51
N HIS A 365 17.53 8.13 28.19
CA HIS A 365 18.28 7.37 27.19
C HIS A 365 18.67 8.27 25.99
N PRO A 366 19.32 9.42 26.22
CA PRO A 366 19.61 10.41 25.17
C PRO A 366 20.46 9.86 24.02
N GLU A 367 21.24 8.80 24.24
CA GLU A 367 22.05 8.11 23.26
C GLU A 367 21.23 7.40 22.16
N LEU A 368 19.97 7.13 22.42
CA LEU A 368 19.04 6.53 21.47
C LEU A 368 18.31 7.57 20.62
N VAL A 369 18.46 8.87 20.90
CA VAL A 369 17.64 9.93 20.33
C VAL A 369 18.50 10.98 19.62
N GLU A 370 18.22 11.21 18.34
CA GLU A 370 18.83 12.26 17.52
C GLU A 370 17.75 13.28 17.12
N ASP A 371 18.15 14.54 16.86
CA ASP A 371 17.27 15.49 16.19
C ASP A 371 17.15 15.12 14.71
N GLU A 372 15.94 15.16 14.13
CA GLU A 372 15.74 14.89 12.70
C GLU A 372 16.39 15.99 11.86
N TYR A 373 17.12 15.60 10.81
CA TYR A 373 18.01 16.50 10.07
C TYR A 373 17.25 17.66 9.37
N PHE A 374 16.11 17.36 8.74
CA PHE A 374 15.32 18.36 8.00
C PHE A 374 14.30 19.10 8.87
N ARG A 375 13.89 18.50 9.99
CA ARG A 375 12.87 19.03 10.90
C ARG A 375 13.33 18.98 12.36
N PRO A 376 14.47 19.58 12.70
CA PRO A 376 15.05 19.46 14.04
C PRO A 376 14.22 20.12 15.14
N HIS A 377 13.23 20.97 14.77
CA HIS A 377 12.44 21.72 15.76
C HIS A 377 11.31 20.89 16.35
N ASP A 378 10.72 19.98 15.59
CA ASP A 378 9.49 19.27 15.94
C ASP A 378 9.60 17.74 15.86
N THR A 379 10.64 17.22 15.21
CA THR A 379 10.83 15.79 14.96
C THR A 379 12.18 15.32 15.50
N ALA A 380 12.19 14.14 16.06
CA ALA A 380 13.39 13.41 16.48
C ALA A 380 13.43 12.02 15.82
N VAL A 381 14.58 11.39 15.88
CA VAL A 381 14.83 10.04 15.37
C VAL A 381 15.28 9.16 16.52
N ILE A 382 14.67 8.00 16.67
CA ILE A 382 15.06 6.98 17.65
C ILE A 382 15.81 5.88 16.92
N GLY A 383 17.07 5.63 17.33
CA GLY A 383 17.89 4.55 16.83
C GLY A 383 17.66 3.26 17.60
N ILE A 384 17.20 2.20 16.94
CA ILE A 384 16.93 0.89 17.54
C ILE A 384 17.89 -0.13 16.93
N PRO A 385 18.83 -0.72 17.72
CA PRO A 385 19.74 -1.74 17.21
C PRO A 385 18.98 -3.01 16.84
N GLN A 386 19.38 -3.61 15.73
CA GLN A 386 18.80 -4.82 15.18
C GLN A 386 19.90 -5.81 14.78
N LYS A 387 19.61 -7.11 14.95
CA LYS A 387 20.47 -8.21 14.50
C LYS A 387 19.64 -9.21 13.70
N SER A 388 20.11 -9.60 12.52
CA SER A 388 19.46 -10.66 11.75
C SER A 388 19.74 -12.03 12.36
N PRO A 389 18.82 -13.01 12.23
CA PRO A 389 19.10 -14.40 12.57
C PRO A 389 20.27 -14.96 11.75
N GLU A 390 21.02 -15.88 12.33
CA GLU A 390 22.10 -16.58 11.64
C GLU A 390 21.61 -17.25 10.36
N GLY A 391 22.37 -17.10 9.28
CA GLY A 391 22.03 -17.68 7.97
C GLY A 391 20.92 -16.93 7.20
N SER A 392 20.53 -15.74 7.67
CA SER A 392 19.58 -14.88 6.95
C SER A 392 20.13 -14.40 5.61
N ILE A 393 19.22 -14.18 4.68
CA ILE A 393 19.51 -13.54 3.40
C ILE A 393 19.62 -12.03 3.66
N LEU A 394 20.75 -11.44 3.23
CA LEU A 394 21.05 -10.02 3.43
C LEU A 394 20.85 -9.22 2.13
N ARG A 395 20.68 -7.89 2.28
CA ARG A 395 20.37 -6.95 1.16
C ARG A 395 21.43 -6.86 0.06
N ASN A 396 22.61 -7.47 0.26
CA ASN A 396 23.65 -7.54 -0.77
C ASN A 396 23.37 -8.61 -1.84
N GLU A 397 22.26 -9.35 -1.73
CA GLU A 397 21.79 -10.26 -2.78
C GLU A 397 21.60 -9.54 -4.12
N SER A 398 21.76 -10.27 -5.22
CA SER A 398 21.44 -9.74 -6.55
C SER A 398 19.91 -9.66 -6.77
N PRO A 399 19.42 -8.78 -7.66
CA PRO A 399 18.02 -8.73 -8.00
C PRO A 399 17.50 -10.06 -8.55
N ILE A 400 18.33 -10.81 -9.28
CA ILE A 400 17.95 -12.14 -9.82
C ILE A 400 17.73 -13.15 -8.68
N GLN A 401 18.53 -13.13 -7.61
CA GLN A 401 18.31 -14.02 -6.45
C GLN A 401 16.97 -13.76 -5.78
N LEU A 402 16.59 -12.49 -5.60
CA LEU A 402 15.27 -12.14 -5.08
C LEU A 402 14.16 -12.58 -6.04
N LEU A 403 14.32 -12.36 -7.34
CA LEU A 403 13.34 -12.75 -8.36
C LEU A 403 13.15 -14.27 -8.43
N GLU A 404 14.20 -15.06 -8.33
CA GLU A 404 14.09 -16.52 -8.24
C GLU A 404 13.37 -16.97 -6.96
N ARG A 405 13.58 -16.26 -5.85
CA ARG A 405 12.82 -16.52 -4.61
C ARG A 405 11.34 -16.16 -4.78
N VAL A 406 11.02 -15.05 -5.44
CA VAL A 406 9.63 -14.67 -5.81
C VAL A 406 9.00 -15.79 -6.64
N LYS A 407 9.68 -16.25 -7.68
CA LYS A 407 9.20 -17.35 -8.55
C LYS A 407 8.95 -18.65 -7.76
N LYS A 408 9.88 -19.03 -6.89
CA LYS A 408 9.73 -20.22 -6.02
C LYS A 408 8.47 -20.11 -5.15
N VAL A 409 8.30 -19.00 -4.45
CA VAL A 409 7.16 -18.77 -3.56
C VAL A 409 5.85 -18.68 -4.36
N GLN A 410 5.86 -18.08 -5.56
CA GLN A 410 4.70 -18.07 -6.44
C GLN A 410 4.27 -19.50 -6.84
N GLN A 411 5.22 -20.34 -7.15
CA GLN A 411 4.96 -21.73 -7.57
C GLN A 411 4.57 -22.66 -6.41
N GLU A 412 5.15 -22.46 -5.24
CA GLU A 412 5.01 -23.40 -4.12
C GLU A 412 4.01 -22.95 -3.06
N TRP A 413 3.67 -21.65 -3.01
CA TRP A 413 2.72 -21.08 -2.05
C TRP A 413 1.48 -20.50 -2.70
N ILE A 414 1.65 -19.63 -3.71
CA ILE A 414 0.53 -18.92 -4.31
C ILE A 414 -0.32 -19.82 -5.21
N LYS A 415 0.32 -20.50 -6.18
CA LYS A 415 -0.40 -21.39 -7.12
C LYS A 415 -1.17 -22.51 -6.41
N PRO A 416 -0.60 -23.23 -5.42
CA PRO A 416 -1.36 -24.23 -4.68
C PRO A 416 -2.53 -23.68 -3.87
N GLY A 417 -2.47 -22.42 -3.43
CA GLY A 417 -3.55 -21.74 -2.72
C GLY A 417 -4.69 -21.24 -3.61
N HIS A 418 -4.51 -21.24 -4.92
CA HIS A 418 -5.52 -20.83 -5.90
C HIS A 418 -6.56 -21.93 -6.13
N ARG A 419 -7.86 -21.58 -6.14
CA ARG A 419 -8.96 -22.46 -6.54
C ARG A 419 -9.59 -22.03 -7.86
N SER A 420 -9.87 -20.76 -8.02
CA SER A 420 -10.56 -20.26 -9.20
C SER A 420 -10.31 -18.76 -9.45
N GLY A 421 -10.57 -18.37 -10.70
CA GLY A 421 -10.42 -17.01 -11.18
C GLY A 421 -9.32 -16.86 -12.23
N SER A 422 -9.39 -15.79 -13.01
CA SER A 422 -8.45 -15.54 -14.12
C SER A 422 -7.04 -15.24 -13.66
N ASN A 423 -6.88 -14.58 -12.49
CA ASN A 423 -5.59 -14.26 -11.89
C ASN A 423 -5.45 -14.92 -10.51
N ALA A 424 -4.28 -15.45 -10.21
CA ALA A 424 -3.89 -15.84 -8.85
C ALA A 424 -3.50 -14.59 -8.04
N HIS A 425 -3.43 -14.71 -6.70
CA HIS A 425 -2.73 -13.73 -5.88
C HIS A 425 -1.25 -13.66 -6.27
N ASN A 426 -0.51 -12.74 -5.70
CA ASN A 426 0.84 -12.43 -6.10
C ASN A 426 1.79 -12.43 -4.90
N VAL A 427 3.07 -12.61 -5.17
CA VAL A 427 4.16 -12.29 -4.26
C VAL A 427 4.55 -10.84 -4.53
N SER A 428 4.18 -9.93 -3.64
CA SER A 428 4.57 -8.54 -3.75
C SER A 428 6.03 -8.36 -3.30
N ALA A 429 6.83 -7.77 -4.17
CA ALA A 429 8.23 -7.46 -3.88
C ALA A 429 8.67 -6.18 -4.58
N THR A 430 9.66 -5.51 -3.98
CA THR A 430 10.40 -4.41 -4.58
C THR A 430 11.80 -4.88 -4.90
N ILE A 431 12.20 -4.74 -6.14
CA ILE A 431 13.48 -5.18 -6.68
C ILE A 431 14.38 -3.97 -6.83
N SER A 432 15.45 -3.89 -6.06
CA SER A 432 16.47 -2.85 -6.20
C SER A 432 17.47 -3.27 -7.29
N ILE A 433 17.71 -2.39 -8.26
CA ILE A 433 18.46 -2.70 -9.48
C ILE A 433 19.60 -1.71 -9.65
N ARG A 434 20.85 -2.20 -9.71
CA ARG A 434 22.02 -1.38 -10.06
C ARG A 434 22.04 -1.09 -11.56
N GLU A 435 22.72 -0.02 -11.97
CA GLU A 435 22.75 0.46 -13.36
C GLU A 435 23.02 -0.65 -14.39
N HIS A 436 24.00 -1.51 -14.13
CA HIS A 436 24.38 -2.59 -15.04
C HIS A 436 23.44 -3.82 -15.03
N GLU A 437 22.52 -3.91 -14.08
CA GLU A 437 21.64 -5.07 -13.88
C GLU A 437 20.30 -4.94 -14.64
N TRP A 438 19.92 -3.75 -15.08
CA TRP A 438 18.63 -3.49 -15.73
C TRP A 438 18.34 -4.39 -16.93
N PRO A 439 19.30 -4.65 -17.85
CA PRO A 439 19.03 -5.53 -18.98
C PRO A 439 18.71 -6.97 -18.56
N ALA A 440 19.46 -7.51 -17.62
CA ALA A 440 19.29 -8.88 -17.14
C ALA A 440 17.95 -9.04 -16.38
N VAL A 441 17.57 -8.07 -15.57
CA VAL A 441 16.30 -8.05 -14.85
C VAL A 441 15.14 -7.95 -15.83
N GLY A 442 15.20 -7.08 -16.83
CA GLY A 442 14.16 -6.96 -17.87
C GLY A 442 13.93 -8.25 -18.63
N GLU A 443 15.01 -8.93 -19.04
CA GLU A 443 14.91 -10.23 -19.71
C GLU A 443 14.30 -11.30 -18.79
N TRP A 444 14.73 -11.37 -17.54
CA TRP A 444 14.14 -12.28 -16.55
C TRP A 444 12.64 -12.01 -16.36
N MET A 445 12.25 -10.74 -16.21
CA MET A 445 10.86 -10.32 -16.05
C MET A 445 10.00 -10.76 -17.25
N TRP A 446 10.53 -10.63 -18.46
CA TRP A 446 9.85 -11.11 -19.66
C TRP A 446 9.72 -12.63 -19.72
N GLU A 447 10.82 -13.35 -19.52
CA GLU A 447 10.84 -14.82 -19.59
C GLU A 447 9.96 -15.47 -18.52
N ASN A 448 9.90 -14.88 -17.32
CA ASN A 448 9.16 -15.40 -16.19
C ASN A 448 7.80 -14.72 -15.95
N ARG A 449 7.25 -14.03 -16.95
CA ARG A 449 5.98 -13.29 -16.82
C ARG A 449 4.77 -14.13 -16.40
N GLU A 450 4.87 -15.47 -16.48
CA GLU A 450 3.83 -16.39 -15.99
C GLU A 450 3.89 -16.63 -14.47
N HIS A 451 4.90 -16.08 -13.79
CA HIS A 451 5.17 -16.34 -12.37
C HIS A 451 4.95 -15.14 -11.45
N TYR A 452 4.44 -14.03 -11.95
CA TYR A 452 4.07 -12.86 -11.15
C TYR A 452 2.93 -12.08 -11.84
N ASN A 453 2.20 -11.26 -11.07
CA ASN A 453 1.25 -10.31 -11.64
C ASN A 453 1.87 -8.92 -11.72
N GLY A 454 2.54 -8.47 -10.65
CA GLY A 454 3.22 -7.19 -10.60
C GLY A 454 4.36 -7.22 -9.60
N LEU A 455 5.43 -6.53 -9.96
CA LEU A 455 6.60 -6.31 -9.13
C LEU A 455 6.99 -4.83 -9.26
N SER A 456 7.40 -4.23 -8.16
CA SER A 456 7.98 -2.89 -8.16
C SER A 456 9.48 -2.99 -8.40
N VAL A 457 10.02 -2.04 -9.14
CA VAL A 457 11.47 -1.94 -9.37
C VAL A 457 11.93 -0.55 -8.95
N LEU A 458 13.12 -0.47 -8.37
CA LEU A 458 13.73 0.80 -7.97
C LEU A 458 15.21 0.80 -8.37
N PRO A 459 15.74 1.95 -8.83
CA PRO A 459 17.19 2.13 -8.93
C PRO A 459 17.84 1.92 -7.55
N TYR A 460 18.96 1.22 -7.52
CA TYR A 460 19.73 1.05 -6.29
C TYR A 460 20.48 2.34 -5.96
N ASP A 461 20.16 2.97 -4.84
CA ASP A 461 20.73 4.24 -4.37
C ASP A 461 21.84 4.06 -3.30
N GLY A 462 22.13 2.82 -2.91
CA GLY A 462 23.10 2.51 -1.86
C GLY A 462 22.57 2.71 -0.43
N GLY A 463 21.41 3.30 -0.25
CA GLY A 463 20.77 3.52 1.06
C GLY A 463 21.57 4.41 2.02
N THR A 464 22.39 5.31 1.49
CA THR A 464 23.38 6.11 2.24
C THR A 464 23.02 7.60 2.30
N TYR A 465 21.84 7.93 2.75
CA TYR A 465 21.51 9.33 3.06
C TYR A 465 21.43 9.55 4.57
N ILE A 466 21.55 10.82 4.97
CA ILE A 466 21.55 11.22 6.39
C ILE A 466 20.27 10.72 7.06
N GLN A 467 20.44 9.95 8.16
CA GLN A 467 19.33 9.35 8.92
C GLN A 467 18.42 8.45 8.09
N ALA A 468 19.01 7.67 7.17
CA ALA A 468 18.28 6.61 6.47
C ALA A 468 17.51 5.71 7.49
N PRO A 469 16.33 5.16 7.15
CA PRO A 469 15.55 4.31 8.04
C PRO A 469 16.29 3.08 8.55
N PHE A 470 17.28 2.63 7.78
CA PHE A 470 18.18 1.54 8.13
C PHE A 470 19.61 1.97 7.85
N GLU A 471 20.51 1.71 8.77
CA GLU A 471 21.94 2.00 8.65
C GLU A 471 22.76 0.82 9.15
N ASP A 472 23.78 0.44 8.38
CA ASP A 472 24.72 -0.59 8.81
C ASP A 472 25.46 -0.14 10.09
N CYS A 473 25.67 -1.05 11.02
CA CYS A 473 26.53 -0.81 12.16
C CYS A 473 27.46 -2.01 12.43
N THR A 474 28.47 -1.77 13.23
CA THR A 474 29.35 -2.86 13.71
C THR A 474 28.69 -3.60 14.88
N GLU A 475 29.20 -4.80 15.18
CA GLU A 475 28.76 -5.59 16.34
C GLU A 475 28.98 -4.81 17.65
N GLU A 476 30.12 -4.12 17.79
CA GLU A 476 30.42 -3.32 18.98
C GLU A 476 29.40 -2.19 19.16
N LYS A 477 29.00 -1.52 18.06
CA LYS A 477 27.99 -0.45 18.14
C LYS A 477 26.60 -1.01 18.45
N TYR A 478 26.29 -2.17 17.89
CA TYR A 478 25.06 -2.90 18.24
C TYR A 478 25.01 -3.23 19.74
N ASP A 479 26.09 -3.80 20.30
CA ASP A 479 26.17 -4.17 21.71
C ASP A 479 26.08 -2.95 22.62
N GLU A 480 26.75 -1.84 22.30
CA GLU A 480 26.66 -0.57 23.03
C GLU A 480 25.20 -0.07 23.13
N LEU A 481 24.50 -0.02 21.98
CA LEU A 481 23.11 0.43 21.94
C LEU A 481 22.15 -0.56 22.63
N MET A 482 22.41 -1.87 22.52
CA MET A 482 21.62 -2.89 23.21
C MET A 482 21.75 -2.78 24.72
N GLU A 483 22.91 -2.41 25.24
CA GLU A 483 23.10 -2.21 26.68
C GLU A 483 22.22 -1.05 27.18
N SER A 484 22.22 0.08 26.45
CA SER A 484 21.32 1.21 26.74
C SER A 484 19.84 0.85 26.63
N LEU A 485 19.49 0.01 25.64
CA LEU A 485 18.10 -0.38 25.40
C LEU A 485 17.52 -1.30 26.49
N LYS A 486 18.35 -2.10 27.16
CA LYS A 486 17.93 -3.00 28.25
C LYS A 486 17.26 -2.27 29.42
N ASP A 487 17.68 -1.04 29.68
CA ASP A 487 17.19 -0.24 30.80
C ASP A 487 15.96 0.59 30.47
N VAL A 488 15.47 0.54 29.22
CA VAL A 488 14.28 1.27 28.77
C VAL A 488 13.02 0.64 29.35
N ASP A 489 12.36 1.34 30.24
CA ASP A 489 11.10 0.94 30.85
C ASP A 489 9.92 1.70 30.23
N LEU A 490 9.31 1.11 29.22
CA LEU A 490 8.15 1.71 28.52
C LEU A 490 6.90 1.83 29.40
N SER A 491 6.82 1.12 30.53
CA SER A 491 5.67 1.23 31.46
C SER A 491 5.60 2.60 32.17
N LYS A 492 6.71 3.34 32.17
CA LYS A 492 6.79 4.70 32.71
C LYS A 492 6.28 5.78 31.75
N ILE A 493 5.99 5.42 30.51
CA ILE A 493 5.49 6.36 29.51
C ILE A 493 3.97 6.43 29.63
N VAL A 494 3.47 7.61 29.99
CA VAL A 494 2.03 7.88 30.06
C VAL A 494 1.65 8.82 28.95
N GLU A 495 0.90 8.32 27.98
CA GLU A 495 0.29 9.16 26.96
C GLU A 495 -1.06 9.69 27.45
N VAL A 496 -1.15 10.97 27.67
CA VAL A 496 -2.39 11.65 28.08
C VAL A 496 -3.19 12.06 26.84
N ASP A 497 -2.48 12.47 25.78
CA ASP A 497 -3.05 12.91 24.49
C ASP A 497 -2.28 12.27 23.32
N ASP A 498 -3.00 11.85 22.30
CA ASP A 498 -2.41 11.45 21.03
C ASP A 498 -2.00 12.70 20.23
N ASN A 499 -0.71 12.99 20.18
CA ASN A 499 -0.10 14.11 19.48
C ASN A 499 0.58 13.71 18.17
N THR A 500 0.36 12.47 17.70
CA THR A 500 0.96 11.97 16.46
C THR A 500 0.57 12.84 15.26
N ASP A 501 1.57 13.37 14.54
CA ASP A 501 1.40 14.09 13.27
C ASP A 501 2.38 13.55 12.22
N LEU A 502 1.92 12.57 11.45
CA LEU A 502 2.61 11.95 10.33
C LEU A 502 1.98 12.34 8.98
N SER A 503 1.31 13.49 8.92
CA SER A 503 0.62 13.97 7.71
C SER A 503 1.57 14.21 6.52
N GLY A 504 2.85 14.46 6.79
CA GLY A 504 3.89 14.64 5.78
C GLY A 504 4.49 13.33 5.23
N GLU A 505 4.22 12.18 5.85
CA GLU A 505 4.79 10.92 5.37
C GLU A 505 4.13 10.41 4.08
N VAL A 506 4.94 9.82 3.21
CA VAL A 506 4.47 9.19 1.97
C VAL A 506 3.71 7.90 2.30
N ALA A 507 2.66 7.59 1.55
CA ALA A 507 1.70 6.52 1.87
C ALA A 507 2.26 5.08 1.86
N CYS A 508 3.50 4.88 1.50
CA CYS A 508 4.20 3.59 1.47
C CYS A 508 5.42 3.58 2.39
N ALA A 509 5.23 3.82 3.68
CA ALA A 509 6.24 3.54 4.70
C ALA A 509 6.25 2.02 5.01
N GLY A 510 6.64 1.22 4.06
CA GLY A 510 6.73 -0.23 4.17
C GLY A 510 8.00 -0.75 3.52
N GLY A 511 9.12 -0.60 4.20
CA GLY A 511 10.30 -1.42 3.97
C GLY A 511 11.14 -1.17 2.71
N ALA A 512 10.73 -0.32 1.76
CA ALA A 512 11.56 0.07 0.62
C ALA A 512 11.00 1.25 -0.21
N CYS A 513 9.96 1.92 0.25
CA CYS A 513 9.33 3.05 -0.48
C CYS A 513 9.39 4.35 0.31
N GLU A 514 10.48 4.64 0.99
CA GLU A 514 10.77 5.98 1.46
C GLU A 514 11.48 6.74 0.31
N VAL A 515 10.71 7.28 -0.60
CA VAL A 515 11.20 8.37 -1.44
C VAL A 515 11.21 9.61 -0.54
N VAL A 516 12.36 9.91 0.03
CA VAL A 516 12.60 11.22 0.62
C VAL A 516 12.59 12.20 -0.53
N MET A 517 11.52 12.97 -0.65
CA MET A 517 11.54 14.13 -1.53
C MET A 517 12.51 15.12 -0.92
N ALA A 518 13.65 15.30 -1.60
CA ALA A 518 14.64 16.33 -1.29
C ALA A 518 14.06 17.73 -1.51
#